data_a9103224312f6bcc44cf0adc5f6ec208
#
_entry.id   a9103224312f6bcc44cf0adc5f6ec208
#
_cell.length_a   1.000
_cell.length_b   1.000
_cell.length_c   1.000
_cell.angle_alpha   90.00
_cell.angle_beta   90.00
_cell.angle_gamma   90.00
#
_symmetry.space_group_name_H-M   'P 1'
#
loop_
_entity.id
_entity.type
_entity.pdbx_description
1 polymer ?
#
loop_
_entity_poly.entity_id
_entity_poly.type
_entity_poly.pdbx_seq_one_letter_code
_entity_poly.pdbx_strand_id
1 'polypeptide(L)'
;MSGSLSRTCDYQKVEKMKNKDMLIKQIVKIMTSCDAIVIGAGSGLSSSAGLTYSGERFETYFKDFIDTYHLRDMYSAGFYLYETLEEYWAYWSRHIYYNRYIDSPKKTYQILLELVKDKDYFVITTNVDHQF
;
A
#
# COMPACT_ATOMS: atom_id res chain seq x y z
N MET A 1 17.75 -1.24 -42.13
CA MET A 1 18.53 -0.71 -41.00
C MET A 1 17.64 -0.59 -39.74
N SER A 2 17.30 -1.70 -39.08
CA SER A 2 16.38 -1.68 -37.91
C SER A 2 16.82 -2.63 -36.78
N GLY A 3 18.10 -2.92 -36.66
CA GLY A 3 18.60 -3.92 -35.71
C GLY A 3 19.31 -3.39 -34.46
N SER A 4 19.54 -2.07 -34.33
CA SER A 4 20.43 -1.49 -33.31
C SER A 4 19.71 -1.07 -32.02
N LEU A 5 18.48 -0.62 -32.09
CA LEU A 5 17.73 -0.08 -30.93
C LEU A 5 17.20 -1.16 -29.95
N SER A 6 16.91 -2.34 -30.45
CA SER A 6 16.41 -3.45 -29.64
C SER A 6 17.47 -4.01 -28.68
N ARG A 7 18.71 -4.16 -29.14
CA ARG A 7 19.79 -4.73 -28.29
C ARG A 7 20.23 -3.83 -27.14
N THR A 8 20.21 -2.52 -27.32
CA THR A 8 20.57 -1.55 -26.25
C THR A 8 19.55 -1.55 -25.12
N CYS A 9 18.27 -1.67 -25.44
CA CYS A 9 17.19 -1.76 -24.45
C CYS A 9 17.29 -3.05 -23.62
N ASP A 10 17.63 -4.17 -24.23
CA ASP A 10 17.78 -5.45 -23.55
C ASP A 10 19.01 -5.48 -22.61
N TYR A 11 20.13 -4.88 -23.03
CA TYR A 11 21.33 -4.76 -22.18
C TYR A 11 21.07 -3.90 -20.94
N GLN A 12 20.43 -2.75 -21.08
CA GLN A 12 20.06 -1.88 -19.94
C GLN A 12 19.11 -2.58 -18.97
N LYS A 13 18.16 -3.36 -19.47
CA LYS A 13 17.22 -4.13 -18.67
C LYS A 13 17.92 -5.25 -17.88
N VAL A 14 18.85 -5.97 -18.52
CA VAL A 14 19.66 -7.03 -17.90
C VAL A 14 20.60 -6.45 -16.84
N GLU A 15 21.24 -5.32 -17.08
CA GLU A 15 22.13 -4.65 -16.12
C GLU A 15 21.36 -4.11 -14.92
N LYS A 16 20.18 -3.53 -15.14
CA LYS A 16 19.26 -3.10 -14.08
C LYS A 16 18.76 -4.27 -13.23
N MET A 17 18.49 -5.43 -13.83
CA MET A 17 18.11 -6.63 -13.10
C MET A 17 19.26 -7.17 -12.25
N LYS A 18 20.49 -7.28 -12.79
CA LYS A 18 21.67 -7.71 -12.03
C LYS A 18 21.96 -6.80 -10.83
N ASN A 19 21.81 -5.48 -11.01
CA ASN A 19 21.98 -4.52 -9.93
C ASN A 19 20.91 -4.69 -8.83
N LYS A 20 19.67 -4.98 -9.21
CA LYS A 20 18.57 -5.27 -8.27
C LYS A 20 18.84 -6.53 -7.47
N ASP A 21 19.29 -7.60 -8.10
CA ASP A 21 19.59 -8.87 -7.42
C ASP A 21 20.76 -8.73 -6.44
N MET A 22 21.79 -7.97 -6.81
CA MET A 22 22.89 -7.66 -5.88
C MET A 22 22.40 -6.85 -4.67
N LEU A 23 21.55 -5.85 -4.88
CA LEU A 23 20.96 -5.06 -3.81
C LEU A 23 20.11 -5.90 -2.88
N ILE A 24 19.26 -6.78 -3.42
CA ILE A 24 18.47 -7.71 -2.63
C ILE A 24 19.36 -8.62 -1.77
N LYS A 25 20.41 -9.18 -2.33
CA LYS A 25 21.37 -10.00 -1.56
C LYS A 25 22.05 -9.23 -0.43
N GLN A 26 22.40 -7.97 -0.66
CA GLN A 26 22.96 -7.10 0.38
C GLN A 26 21.97 -6.83 1.49
N ILE A 27 20.70 -6.50 1.15
CA ILE A 27 19.63 -6.28 2.12
C ILE A 27 19.40 -7.55 2.95
N VAL A 28 19.28 -8.71 2.33
CA VAL A 28 19.10 -9.98 3.03
C VAL A 28 20.26 -10.25 3.98
N LYS A 29 21.51 -10.01 3.55
CA LYS A 29 22.69 -10.15 4.41
C LYS A 29 22.63 -9.26 5.63
N ILE A 30 22.27 -7.98 5.45
CA ILE A 30 22.13 -7.01 6.55
C ILE A 30 21.01 -7.46 7.50
N MET A 31 19.84 -7.80 6.97
CA MET A 31 18.71 -8.27 7.78
C MET A 31 19.05 -9.55 8.56
N THR A 32 19.86 -10.45 7.99
CA THR A 32 20.28 -11.68 8.68
C THR A 32 21.24 -11.40 9.83
N SER A 33 22.11 -10.40 9.68
CA SER A 33 23.18 -10.09 10.65
C SER A 33 22.79 -9.06 11.72
N CYS A 34 21.67 -8.36 11.59
CA CYS A 34 21.24 -7.39 12.60
C CYS A 34 20.50 -8.07 13.76
N ASP A 35 20.61 -7.46 14.95
CA ASP A 35 19.95 -7.94 16.16
C ASP A 35 18.48 -7.53 16.22
N ALA A 36 18.14 -6.36 15.67
CA ALA A 36 16.79 -5.82 15.66
C ALA A 36 16.47 -5.08 14.34
N ILE A 37 15.19 -4.98 14.01
CA ILE A 37 14.69 -4.31 12.80
C ILE A 37 13.66 -3.26 13.19
N VAL A 38 13.82 -2.03 12.68
CA VAL A 38 12.79 -0.99 12.77
C VAL A 38 12.12 -0.81 11.42
N ILE A 39 10.80 -0.92 11.40
CA ILE A 39 9.97 -0.74 10.20
C ILE A 39 9.31 0.64 10.26
N GLY A 40 9.71 1.55 9.38
CA GLY A 40 9.01 2.82 9.16
C GLY A 40 8.00 2.67 8.02
N ALA A 41 6.71 2.85 8.31
CA ALA A 41 5.64 2.66 7.32
C ALA A 41 4.69 3.85 7.25
N GLY A 42 4.33 4.25 6.04
CA GLY A 42 3.33 5.26 5.74
C GLY A 42 2.29 4.74 4.73
N SER A 43 1.45 5.64 4.22
CA SER A 43 0.36 5.32 3.28
C SER A 43 0.80 4.56 2.02
N GLY A 44 2.06 4.71 1.61
CA GLY A 44 2.63 3.95 0.48
C GLY A 44 2.64 2.45 0.71
N LEU A 45 2.83 1.98 1.96
CA LEU A 45 2.76 0.55 2.28
C LEU A 45 1.32 0.04 2.11
N SER A 46 0.33 0.74 2.66
CA SER A 46 -1.10 0.41 2.51
C SER A 46 -1.52 0.39 1.04
N SER A 47 -1.12 1.39 0.26
CA SER A 47 -1.39 1.43 -1.19
C SER A 47 -0.74 0.25 -1.92
N SER A 48 0.48 -0.14 -1.55
CA SER A 48 1.15 -1.33 -2.12
C SER A 48 0.42 -2.63 -1.79
N ALA A 49 -0.24 -2.68 -0.63
CA ALA A 49 -1.08 -3.78 -0.19
C ALA A 49 -2.48 -3.78 -0.85
N GLY A 50 -2.79 -2.78 -1.67
CA GLY A 50 -4.07 -2.66 -2.37
C GLY A 50 -5.13 -1.84 -1.63
N LEU A 51 -4.79 -1.25 -0.49
CA LEU A 51 -5.68 -0.35 0.26
C LEU A 51 -5.62 1.07 -0.32
N THR A 52 -6.02 1.21 -1.58
CA THR A 52 -6.05 2.50 -2.28
C THR A 52 -7.31 3.28 -1.90
N TYR A 53 -7.20 4.61 -1.82
CA TYR A 53 -8.31 5.51 -1.48
C TYR A 53 -9.04 6.06 -2.72
N SER A 54 -8.54 5.77 -3.91
CA SER A 54 -9.09 6.23 -5.20
C SER A 54 -9.12 5.10 -6.23
N GLY A 55 -9.68 5.37 -7.40
CA GLY A 55 -9.81 4.43 -8.50
C GLY A 55 -10.81 3.30 -8.22
N GLU A 56 -10.59 2.14 -8.82
CA GLU A 56 -11.52 1.01 -8.84
C GLU A 56 -12.06 0.64 -7.44
N ARG A 57 -11.21 0.66 -6.41
CA ARG A 57 -11.62 0.32 -5.05
C ARG A 57 -12.62 1.34 -4.49
N PHE A 58 -12.40 2.63 -4.72
CA PHE A 58 -13.33 3.68 -4.31
C PHE A 58 -14.63 3.60 -5.10
N GLU A 59 -14.54 3.43 -6.39
CA GLU A 59 -15.71 3.29 -7.29
C GLU A 59 -16.56 2.07 -6.94
N THR A 60 -15.92 0.95 -6.56
CA THR A 60 -16.62 -0.28 -6.16
C THR A 60 -17.39 -0.12 -4.86
N TYR A 61 -16.76 0.45 -3.82
CA TYR A 61 -17.35 0.43 -2.49
C TYR A 61 -18.14 1.69 -2.11
N PHE A 62 -18.01 2.79 -2.89
CA PHE A 62 -18.60 4.09 -2.57
C PHE A 62 -19.38 4.68 -3.75
N LYS A 63 -19.82 3.86 -4.70
CA LYS A 63 -20.50 4.33 -5.90
C LYS A 63 -21.72 5.21 -5.59
N ASP A 64 -22.55 4.82 -4.64
CA ASP A 64 -23.72 5.57 -4.19
C ASP A 64 -23.34 6.96 -3.63
N PHE A 65 -22.25 7.04 -2.84
CA PHE A 65 -21.72 8.31 -2.36
C PHE A 65 -21.10 9.17 -3.47
N ILE A 66 -20.42 8.54 -4.43
CA ILE A 66 -19.89 9.25 -5.61
C ILE A 66 -21.03 9.85 -6.41
N ASP A 67 -22.07 9.09 -6.69
CA ASP A 67 -23.21 9.51 -7.51
C ASP A 67 -24.01 10.63 -6.80
N THR A 68 -24.13 10.60 -5.47
CA THR A 68 -24.90 11.56 -4.69
C THR A 68 -24.13 12.85 -4.37
N TYR A 69 -22.87 12.70 -3.94
CA TYR A 69 -22.09 13.83 -3.40
C TYR A 69 -20.93 14.25 -4.31
N HIS A 70 -20.76 13.61 -5.48
CA HIS A 70 -19.70 13.88 -6.46
C HIS A 70 -18.28 13.80 -5.87
N LEU A 71 -18.06 12.82 -4.98
CA LEU A 71 -16.80 12.62 -4.29
C LEU A 71 -15.73 12.06 -5.24
N ARG A 72 -14.45 12.37 -4.96
CA ARG A 72 -13.33 11.99 -5.84
C ARG A 72 -12.49 10.84 -5.30
N ASP A 73 -12.39 10.73 -3.99
CA ASP A 73 -11.61 9.72 -3.29
C ASP A 73 -12.05 9.61 -1.83
N MET A 74 -11.63 8.52 -1.13
CA MET A 74 -12.01 8.28 0.26
C MET A 74 -11.45 9.33 1.23
N TYR A 75 -10.30 9.96 0.91
CA TYR A 75 -9.70 10.95 1.79
C TYR A 75 -10.51 12.24 1.80
N SER A 76 -10.75 12.80 0.63
CA SER A 76 -11.56 14.02 0.49
C SER A 76 -13.00 13.83 0.97
N ALA A 77 -13.56 12.64 0.77
CA ALA A 77 -14.90 12.27 1.25
C ALA A 77 -15.02 12.32 2.78
N GLY A 78 -13.96 12.00 3.51
CA GLY A 78 -13.93 12.10 4.98
C GLY A 78 -14.05 13.53 5.51
N PHE A 79 -13.76 14.54 4.68
CA PHE A 79 -13.89 15.98 5.03
C PHE A 79 -15.11 16.64 4.38
N TYR A 80 -15.94 15.85 3.69
CA TYR A 80 -17.17 16.37 3.10
C TYR A 80 -18.14 16.79 4.21
N LEU A 81 -18.82 17.93 4.01
CA LEU A 81 -19.80 18.45 4.96
C LEU A 81 -21.16 17.80 4.67
N TYR A 82 -21.37 16.63 5.23
CA TYR A 82 -22.66 15.93 5.16
C TYR A 82 -23.76 16.73 5.89
N GLU A 83 -24.97 16.72 5.36
CA GLU A 83 -26.07 17.50 5.93
C GLU A 83 -26.59 16.91 7.24
N THR A 84 -26.53 15.58 7.38
CA THR A 84 -27.03 14.85 8.55
C THR A 84 -25.94 13.97 9.19
N LEU A 85 -26.11 13.65 10.46
CA LEU A 85 -25.23 12.70 11.16
C LEU A 85 -25.37 11.26 10.62
N GLU A 86 -26.54 10.92 10.12
CA GLU A 86 -26.83 9.64 9.48
C GLU A 86 -25.98 9.45 8.24
N GLU A 87 -25.92 10.45 7.36
CA GLU A 87 -25.08 10.44 6.15
C GLU A 87 -23.59 10.38 6.51
N TYR A 88 -23.17 11.21 7.46
CA TYR A 88 -21.81 11.22 7.99
C TYR A 88 -21.39 9.82 8.49
N TRP A 89 -22.20 9.19 9.33
CA TRP A 89 -21.90 7.88 9.87
C TRP A 89 -22.09 6.74 8.86
N ALA A 90 -22.97 6.89 7.88
CA ALA A 90 -23.07 5.96 6.77
C ALA A 90 -21.78 5.91 5.95
N TYR A 91 -21.18 7.09 5.70
CA TYR A 91 -19.86 7.14 5.06
C TYR A 91 -18.77 6.55 5.96
N TRP A 92 -18.63 7.05 7.19
CA TRP A 92 -17.53 6.68 8.07
C TRP A 92 -17.57 5.22 8.52
N SER A 93 -18.73 4.64 8.79
CA SER A 93 -18.84 3.22 9.11
C SER A 93 -18.34 2.35 7.97
N ARG A 94 -18.69 2.69 6.74
CA ARG A 94 -18.22 2.01 5.53
C ARG A 94 -16.72 2.20 5.31
N HIS A 95 -16.23 3.45 5.47
CA HIS A 95 -14.81 3.76 5.36
C HIS A 95 -13.97 2.95 6.36
N ILE A 96 -14.40 2.91 7.62
CA ILE A 96 -13.74 2.16 8.69
C ILE A 96 -13.79 0.66 8.38
N TYR A 97 -14.93 0.14 7.96
CA TYR A 97 -15.08 -1.28 7.64
C TYR A 97 -14.09 -1.73 6.57
N TYR A 98 -14.07 -1.06 5.43
CA TYR A 98 -13.21 -1.45 4.30
C TYR A 98 -11.73 -1.14 4.48
N ASN A 99 -11.36 -0.18 5.31
CA ASN A 99 -9.96 0.18 5.47
C ASN A 99 -9.30 -0.39 6.73
N ARG A 100 -10.10 -0.83 7.73
CA ARG A 100 -9.59 -1.27 9.02
C ARG A 100 -9.96 -2.70 9.39
N TYR A 101 -11.12 -3.18 8.99
CA TYR A 101 -11.65 -4.49 9.39
C TYR A 101 -11.56 -5.55 8.28
N ILE A 102 -11.34 -5.14 7.06
CA ILE A 102 -11.10 -6.06 5.93
C ILE A 102 -9.60 -6.21 5.73
N ASP A 103 -9.16 -7.45 5.58
CA ASP A 103 -7.76 -7.75 5.24
C ASP A 103 -7.33 -7.06 3.94
N SER A 104 -6.07 -6.66 3.89
CA SER A 104 -5.52 -6.04 2.68
C SER A 104 -5.59 -7.00 1.50
N PRO A 105 -5.95 -6.51 0.29
CA PRO A 105 -6.09 -7.36 -0.90
C PRO A 105 -4.84 -8.14 -1.30
N LYS A 106 -3.66 -7.65 -0.92
CA LYS A 106 -2.37 -8.27 -1.22
C LYS A 106 -1.65 -8.65 0.07
N LYS A 107 -0.83 -9.69 -0.01
CA LYS A 107 -0.08 -10.25 1.13
C LYS A 107 1.13 -9.40 1.57
N THR A 108 1.13 -8.09 1.33
CA THR A 108 2.28 -7.20 1.62
C THR A 108 2.63 -7.23 3.12
N TYR A 109 1.64 -7.11 3.99
CA TYR A 109 1.84 -7.13 5.45
C TYR A 109 2.25 -8.51 5.96
N GLN A 110 1.65 -9.58 5.44
CA GLN A 110 2.02 -10.96 5.79
C GLN A 110 3.47 -11.26 5.39
N ILE A 111 3.88 -10.85 4.18
CA ILE A 111 5.27 -11.01 3.72
C ILE A 111 6.22 -10.21 4.62
N LEU A 112 5.85 -8.99 5.01
CA LEU A 112 6.66 -8.17 5.90
C LEU A 112 6.81 -8.82 7.28
N LEU A 113 5.73 -9.35 7.84
CA LEU A 113 5.77 -10.10 9.10
C LEU A 113 6.69 -11.33 9.01
N GLU A 114 6.58 -12.12 7.93
CA GLU A 114 7.44 -13.28 7.71
C GLU A 114 8.94 -12.93 7.65
N LEU A 115 9.27 -11.73 7.17
CA LEU A 115 10.66 -11.28 7.12
C LEU A 115 11.24 -10.91 8.50
N VAL A 116 10.41 -10.57 9.48
CA VAL A 116 10.89 -10.01 10.76
C VAL A 116 10.48 -10.82 11.99
N LYS A 117 9.53 -11.76 11.90
CA LYS A 117 8.92 -12.48 13.04
C LYS A 117 9.91 -13.22 13.94
N ASP A 118 11.06 -13.61 13.40
CA ASP A 118 12.09 -14.37 14.14
C ASP A 118 13.19 -13.45 14.71
N LYS A 119 12.96 -12.14 14.72
CA LYS A 119 13.87 -11.10 15.25
C LYS A 119 13.15 -10.14 16.16
N ASP A 120 13.90 -9.42 16.97
CA ASP A 120 13.35 -8.25 17.63
C ASP A 120 13.00 -7.20 16.59
N TYR A 121 11.74 -6.77 16.55
CA TYR A 121 11.32 -5.72 15.63
C TYR A 121 10.37 -4.71 16.26
N PHE A 122 10.38 -3.51 15.73
CA PHE A 122 9.49 -2.43 16.12
C PHE A 122 8.91 -1.72 14.89
N VAL A 123 7.62 -1.39 14.95
CA VAL A 123 6.92 -0.69 13.87
C VAL A 123 6.63 0.74 14.27
N ILE A 124 7.03 1.69 13.42
CA ILE A 124 6.66 3.10 13.52
C ILE A 124 5.78 3.42 12.31
N THR A 125 4.53 3.76 12.56
CA THR A 125 3.59 4.06 11.48
C THR A 125 2.65 5.20 11.83
N THR A 126 2.27 5.98 10.82
CA THR A 126 1.18 6.96 10.87
C THR A 126 -0.11 6.42 10.22
N ASN A 127 -0.09 5.18 9.74
CA ASN A 127 -1.27 4.54 9.15
C ASN A 127 -2.30 4.22 10.23
N VAL A 128 -3.57 4.38 9.89
CA VAL A 128 -4.70 4.14 10.79
C VAL A 128 -5.55 2.92 10.38
N ASP A 129 -5.02 2.13 9.46
CA ASP A 129 -5.71 1.00 8.84
C ASP A 129 -5.61 -0.32 9.63
N HIS A 130 -4.87 -0.35 10.73
CA HIS A 130 -4.71 -1.53 11.60
C HIS A 130 -4.23 -2.80 10.89
N GLN A 131 -3.36 -2.65 9.90
CA GLN A 131 -2.82 -3.78 9.16
C GLN A 131 -1.55 -4.39 9.78
N PHE A 132 -0.97 -3.73 10.80
CA PHE A 132 0.12 -4.24 11.62
C PHE A 132 -0.42 -4.96 12.86
#